data_a5d974cb37d92ad6107f95a7636c99b2
#
_entry.id   a5d974cb37d92ad6107f95a7636c99b2
#
_cell.length_a   1.000
_cell.length_b   1.000
_cell.length_c   1.000
_cell.angle_alpha   90.00
_cell.angle_beta   90.00
_cell.angle_gamma   90.00
#
_symmetry.space_group_name_H-M   'P 1'
#
loop_
_entity.id
_entity.type
_entity.pdbx_description
1 polymer ?
#
loop_
_entity_poly.entity_id
_entity_poly.type
_entity_poly.pdbx_seq_one_letter_code
_entity_poly.pdbx_strand_id
1 'polypeptide(L)'
;MKLHIYQLAFIALTAFTVSSCKDTDINDEHHYDNKLYISSVPVTEDLLIKEDVLFDSRKITYRLAAPVDNEIQVSFDAKPSLTATYNLCYGDNATALPEAFYDIPVKNVTIQPGGISGDDIIVNFVNLNQLDDSRRYVLPVTITNVSGIGLLESARTTYF
;
A
#
# COMPACT_ATOMS: atom_id res chain seq x y z
N MET A 1 -71.05 1.71 -21.48
CA MET A 1 -69.92 1.09 -22.19
C MET A 1 -68.64 1.93 -22.11
N LYS A 2 -68.46 2.78 -21.09
CA LYS A 2 -67.24 3.57 -20.87
C LYS A 2 -66.40 3.17 -19.65
N LEU A 3 -66.94 2.28 -18.78
CA LEU A 3 -66.26 1.93 -17.52
C LEU A 3 -65.23 0.80 -17.66
N HIS A 4 -65.35 -0.05 -18.67
CA HIS A 4 -64.40 -1.17 -18.87
C HIS A 4 -63.10 -0.79 -19.53
N ILE A 5 -63.06 0.35 -20.22
CA ILE A 5 -61.82 0.83 -20.88
C ILE A 5 -60.82 1.33 -19.84
N TYR A 6 -61.26 1.94 -18.76
CA TYR A 6 -60.37 2.43 -17.70
C TYR A 6 -59.79 1.32 -16.83
N GLN A 7 -60.52 0.18 -16.66
CA GLN A 7 -60.02 -0.97 -15.92
C GLN A 7 -58.90 -1.70 -16.70
N LEU A 8 -59.02 -1.79 -18.01
CA LEU A 8 -57.99 -2.41 -18.85
C LEU A 8 -56.73 -1.54 -18.94
N ALA A 9 -56.83 -0.21 -18.92
CA ALA A 9 -55.72 0.70 -18.91
C ALA A 9 -54.94 0.68 -17.59
N PHE A 10 -55.64 0.42 -16.45
CA PHE A 10 -54.99 0.36 -15.12
C PHE A 10 -54.23 -0.94 -14.93
N ILE A 11 -54.71 -2.07 -15.50
CA ILE A 11 -54.00 -3.37 -15.43
C ILE A 11 -52.76 -3.37 -16.31
N ALA A 12 -52.76 -2.62 -17.44
CA ALA A 12 -51.59 -2.53 -18.31
C ALA A 12 -50.46 -1.66 -17.73
N LEU A 13 -50.79 -0.73 -16.82
CA LEU A 13 -49.77 0.16 -16.21
C LEU A 13 -49.05 -0.45 -15.00
N THR A 14 -49.64 -1.47 -14.37
CA THR A 14 -49.04 -2.16 -13.23
C THR A 14 -48.08 -3.30 -13.60
N ALA A 15 -48.03 -3.68 -14.90
CA ALA A 15 -47.17 -4.78 -15.37
C ALA A 15 -45.73 -4.33 -15.69
N PHE A 16 -45.40 -3.03 -15.61
CA PHE A 16 -44.07 -2.52 -15.97
C PHE A 16 -43.13 -2.21 -14.79
N THR A 17 -43.51 -2.50 -13.55
CA THR A 17 -42.72 -2.15 -12.37
C THR A 17 -41.98 -3.29 -11.71
N VAL A 18 -41.89 -4.45 -12.34
CA VAL A 18 -41.00 -5.53 -11.91
C VAL A 18 -39.88 -5.70 -12.94
N SER A 19 -39.18 -4.59 -13.28
CA SER A 19 -37.80 -4.70 -13.67
C SER A 19 -37.02 -4.94 -12.39
N SER A 20 -37.02 -6.20 -11.94
CA SER A 20 -36.07 -6.69 -10.97
C SER A 20 -34.69 -6.15 -11.37
N CYS A 21 -34.09 -5.33 -10.52
CA CYS A 21 -32.64 -5.25 -10.50
C CYS A 21 -32.17 -6.70 -10.51
N LYS A 22 -31.60 -7.18 -11.59
CA LYS A 22 -30.71 -8.31 -11.50
C LYS A 22 -29.69 -7.88 -10.45
N ASP A 23 -29.71 -8.57 -9.30
CA ASP A 23 -28.53 -8.61 -8.46
C ASP A 23 -27.42 -9.09 -9.39
N THR A 24 -26.69 -8.14 -9.94
CA THR A 24 -25.41 -8.39 -10.52
C THR A 24 -24.62 -8.88 -9.34
N ASP A 25 -24.31 -10.15 -9.34
CA ASP A 25 -23.52 -10.77 -8.29
C ASP A 25 -22.16 -10.06 -8.33
N ILE A 26 -22.01 -9.04 -7.47
CA ILE A 26 -20.83 -8.18 -7.38
C ILE A 26 -19.59 -9.06 -7.11
N ASN A 27 -19.80 -10.29 -6.66
CA ASN A 27 -18.74 -11.26 -6.40
C ASN A 27 -18.17 -11.92 -7.65
N ASP A 28 -18.89 -11.97 -8.77
CA ASP A 28 -18.41 -12.66 -9.97
C ASP A 28 -17.66 -11.75 -10.97
N GLU A 29 -17.86 -10.43 -10.93
CA GLU A 29 -17.23 -9.50 -11.89
C GLU A 29 -16.09 -8.66 -11.32
N HIS A 30 -15.93 -8.61 -10.00
CA HIS A 30 -14.83 -7.92 -9.36
C HIS A 30 -13.93 -8.93 -8.65
N HIS A 31 -13.12 -9.66 -9.43
CA HIS A 31 -11.90 -10.21 -8.89
C HIS A 31 -11.05 -9.03 -8.39
N TYR A 32 -11.20 -8.69 -7.13
CA TYR A 32 -10.21 -7.87 -6.45
C TYR A 32 -8.91 -8.68 -6.47
N ASP A 33 -8.02 -8.35 -7.38
CA ASP A 33 -6.69 -8.91 -7.36
C ASP A 33 -6.12 -8.71 -5.97
N ASN A 34 -5.95 -9.79 -5.23
CA ASN A 34 -5.33 -9.73 -3.92
C ASN A 34 -3.88 -9.30 -4.12
N LYS A 35 -3.57 -8.04 -3.82
CA LYS A 35 -2.25 -7.44 -4.03
C LYS A 35 -1.60 -7.11 -2.70
N LEU A 36 -0.30 -7.31 -2.67
CA LEU A 36 0.53 -6.87 -1.55
C LEU A 36 0.79 -5.37 -1.64
N TYR A 37 0.74 -4.69 -0.51
CA TYR A 37 1.05 -3.26 -0.41
C TYR A 37 1.63 -2.90 0.96
N ILE A 38 2.40 -1.82 1.01
CA ILE A 38 2.85 -1.21 2.27
C ILE A 38 1.66 -0.47 2.88
N SER A 39 1.32 -0.82 4.11
CA SER A 39 0.17 -0.28 4.84
C SER A 39 0.56 0.73 5.92
N SER A 40 1.86 1.01 6.09
CA SER A 40 2.34 2.09 6.95
C SER A 40 1.78 3.43 6.49
N VAL A 41 1.32 4.22 7.43
CA VAL A 41 0.79 5.56 7.19
C VAL A 41 1.52 6.51 8.14
N PRO A 42 2.05 7.62 7.65
CA PRO A 42 2.02 8.13 6.26
C PRO A 42 3.00 7.39 5.32
N VAL A 43 2.81 7.55 4.01
CA VAL A 43 3.75 7.03 2.98
C VAL A 43 5.11 7.73 3.06
N THR A 44 5.12 8.97 3.54
CA THR A 44 6.31 9.74 3.86
C THR A 44 6.34 10.00 5.36
N GLU A 45 7.41 9.64 6.02
CA GLU A 45 7.59 9.86 7.45
C GLU A 45 8.79 10.76 7.70
N ASP A 46 8.55 11.94 8.28
CA ASP A 46 9.62 12.87 8.66
C ASP A 46 10.31 12.40 9.95
N LEU A 47 11.60 12.19 9.90
CA LEU A 47 12.43 11.94 11.05
C LEU A 47 12.90 13.28 11.62
N LEU A 48 12.43 13.63 12.81
CA LEU A 48 12.96 14.78 13.56
C LEU A 48 14.22 14.35 14.30
N ILE A 49 15.37 14.62 13.70
CA ILE A 49 16.68 14.34 14.30
C ILE A 49 16.99 15.51 15.27
N LYS A 50 17.09 15.18 16.56
CA LYS A 50 17.62 16.10 17.56
C LYS A 50 19.13 15.97 17.62
N GLU A 51 19.82 17.05 17.96
CA GLU A 51 21.28 17.14 17.99
C GLU A 51 21.99 16.02 18.77
N ASP A 52 21.30 15.47 19.77
CA ASP A 52 21.85 14.40 20.64
C ASP A 52 21.37 12.98 20.24
N VAL A 53 20.54 12.82 19.22
CA VAL A 53 20.00 11.51 18.82
C VAL A 53 20.91 10.84 17.82
N LEU A 54 21.57 9.77 18.27
CA LEU A 54 22.49 8.98 17.43
C LEU A 54 21.79 7.86 16.68
N PHE A 55 20.61 7.46 17.15
CA PHE A 55 19.90 6.28 16.68
C PHE A 55 18.39 6.52 16.70
N ASP A 56 17.71 6.05 15.66
CA ASP A 56 16.26 5.96 15.60
C ASP A 56 15.86 4.67 14.87
N SER A 57 14.63 4.21 15.01
CA SER A 57 14.12 3.09 14.23
C SER A 57 12.67 3.30 13.81
N ARG A 58 12.34 2.82 12.63
CA ARG A 58 10.99 2.86 12.07
C ARG A 58 10.56 1.49 11.60
N LYS A 59 9.25 1.28 11.62
CA LYS A 59 8.60 0.06 11.18
C LYS A 59 7.93 0.28 9.83
N ILE A 60 8.08 -0.69 8.96
CA ILE A 60 7.27 -0.81 7.75
C ILE A 60 6.31 -1.95 7.97
N THR A 61 5.01 -1.65 7.95
CA THR A 61 3.95 -2.64 7.93
C THR A 61 3.46 -2.83 6.50
N TYR A 62 3.10 -4.05 6.15
CA TYR A 62 2.61 -4.40 4.84
C TYR A 62 1.52 -5.46 4.96
N ARG A 63 0.64 -5.53 3.97
CA ARG A 63 -0.48 -6.46 4.03
C ARG A 63 -1.05 -6.79 2.66
N LEU A 64 -1.83 -7.85 2.65
CA LEU A 64 -2.73 -8.25 1.57
C LEU A 64 -4.16 -7.78 1.86
N ALA A 65 -4.98 -7.68 0.85
CA ALA A 65 -6.40 -7.37 0.99
C ALA A 65 -7.20 -8.54 1.56
N ALA A 66 -6.78 -9.79 1.27
CA ALA A 66 -7.42 -11.02 1.72
C ALA A 66 -6.35 -12.07 2.10
N PRO A 67 -6.71 -13.06 2.94
CA PRO A 67 -5.82 -14.18 3.28
C PRO A 67 -5.36 -14.96 2.04
N VAL A 68 -4.23 -15.62 2.16
CA VAL A 68 -3.62 -16.46 1.10
C VAL A 68 -3.64 -17.93 1.50
N ASP A 69 -3.76 -18.82 0.51
CA ASP A 69 -3.75 -20.25 0.74
C ASP A 69 -2.33 -20.83 0.83
N ASN A 70 -1.37 -20.15 0.24
CA ASN A 70 0.02 -20.56 0.19
C ASN A 70 0.94 -19.54 0.86
N GLU A 71 2.11 -20.02 1.25
CA GLU A 71 3.18 -19.17 1.78
C GLU A 71 3.62 -18.14 0.71
N ILE A 72 3.75 -16.88 1.12
CA ILE A 72 4.24 -15.77 0.29
C ILE A 72 5.56 -15.25 0.84
N GLN A 73 6.59 -15.28 0.00
CA GLN A 73 7.89 -14.68 0.29
C GLN A 73 7.90 -13.22 -0.17
N VAL A 74 8.30 -12.33 0.71
CA VAL A 74 8.37 -10.88 0.43
C VAL A 74 9.77 -10.38 0.73
N SER A 75 10.35 -9.62 -0.20
CA SER A 75 11.67 -8.99 -0.03
C SER A 75 11.55 -7.48 -0.06
N PHE A 76 12.26 -6.84 0.86
CA PHE A 76 12.37 -5.39 0.95
C PHE A 76 13.82 -4.96 0.76
N ASP A 77 14.03 -3.77 0.23
CA ASP A 77 15.35 -3.16 0.21
C ASP A 77 15.25 -1.63 0.08
N ALA A 78 16.31 -0.95 0.52
CA ALA A 78 16.51 0.46 0.23
C ALA A 78 16.78 0.64 -1.27
N LYS A 79 16.19 1.67 -1.86
CA LYS A 79 16.36 1.97 -3.29
C LYS A 79 16.72 3.45 -3.52
N PRO A 80 17.95 3.86 -3.30
CA PRO A 80 18.40 5.26 -3.45
C PRO A 80 18.07 5.88 -4.80
N SER A 81 17.97 5.06 -5.87
CA SER A 81 17.58 5.53 -7.21
C SER A 81 16.17 6.12 -7.28
N LEU A 82 15.29 5.82 -6.30
CA LEU A 82 13.94 6.40 -6.21
C LEU A 82 13.90 7.80 -5.60
N THR A 83 15.04 8.34 -5.13
CA THR A 83 15.13 9.73 -4.64
C THR A 83 14.72 10.75 -5.70
N ALA A 84 15.08 10.53 -6.96
CA ALA A 84 14.63 11.41 -8.05
C ALA A 84 13.10 11.40 -8.24
N THR A 85 12.48 10.21 -8.10
CA THR A 85 11.01 10.06 -8.15
C THR A 85 10.37 10.77 -6.96
N TYR A 86 10.92 10.61 -5.76
CA TYR A 86 10.46 11.33 -4.57
C TYR A 86 10.48 12.84 -4.79
N ASN A 87 11.61 13.39 -5.21
CA ASN A 87 11.78 14.82 -5.45
C ASN A 87 10.77 15.35 -6.47
N LEU A 88 10.51 14.58 -7.53
CA LEU A 88 9.52 14.94 -8.55
C LEU A 88 8.09 14.93 -7.99
N CYS A 89 7.73 13.92 -7.21
CA CYS A 89 6.38 13.76 -6.68
C CYS A 89 6.05 14.77 -5.56
N TYR A 90 7.03 15.11 -4.74
CA TYR A 90 6.81 15.97 -3.56
C TYR A 90 7.35 17.40 -3.72
N GLY A 91 7.93 17.73 -4.87
CA GLY A 91 8.51 19.05 -5.13
C GLY A 91 9.69 19.37 -4.22
N ASP A 92 10.46 18.35 -3.83
CA ASP A 92 11.57 18.44 -2.91
C ASP A 92 12.94 18.38 -3.64
N ASN A 93 14.01 18.64 -2.91
CA ASN A 93 15.40 18.54 -3.39
C ASN A 93 16.24 17.70 -2.41
N ALA A 94 15.68 16.58 -1.97
CA ALA A 94 16.35 15.68 -1.04
C ALA A 94 17.50 14.92 -1.72
N THR A 95 18.50 14.58 -0.92
CA THR A 95 19.62 13.71 -1.29
C THR A 95 19.32 12.29 -0.76
N ALA A 96 19.72 11.26 -1.50
CA ALA A 96 19.62 9.90 -1.01
C ALA A 96 20.42 9.73 0.30
N LEU A 97 19.81 9.14 1.32
CA LEU A 97 20.51 8.82 2.56
C LEU A 97 21.63 7.80 2.27
N PRO A 98 22.90 8.08 2.61
CA PRO A 98 23.99 7.14 2.38
C PRO A 98 23.85 5.86 3.24
N GLU A 99 24.35 4.73 2.73
CA GLU A 99 24.25 3.42 3.40
C GLU A 99 24.86 3.37 4.80
N ALA A 100 25.83 4.23 5.10
CA ALA A 100 26.44 4.32 6.43
C ALA A 100 25.47 4.80 7.53
N PHE A 101 24.30 5.30 7.17
CA PHE A 101 23.34 5.93 8.09
C PHE A 101 22.08 5.12 8.32
N TYR A 102 21.94 3.95 7.73
CA TYR A 102 20.82 3.06 7.97
C TYR A 102 21.20 1.58 7.88
N ASP A 103 20.38 0.74 8.51
CA ASP A 103 20.45 -0.71 8.42
C ASP A 103 19.05 -1.31 8.36
N ILE A 104 18.85 -2.33 7.56
CA ILE A 104 17.64 -3.14 7.48
C ILE A 104 18.04 -4.58 7.80
N PRO A 105 17.99 -5.00 9.08
CA PRO A 105 18.53 -6.28 9.53
C PRO A 105 17.83 -7.49 8.89
N VAL A 106 16.52 -7.38 8.69
CA VAL A 106 15.70 -8.42 8.07
C VAL A 106 15.03 -7.86 6.83
N LYS A 107 15.49 -8.31 5.68
CA LYS A 107 14.97 -7.86 4.37
C LYS A 107 13.97 -8.83 3.75
N ASN A 108 13.94 -10.07 4.23
CA ASN A 108 13.07 -11.12 3.69
C ASN A 108 12.16 -11.62 4.80
N VAL A 109 10.89 -11.64 4.52
CA VAL A 109 9.83 -12.05 5.43
C VAL A 109 8.84 -12.95 4.72
N THR A 110 8.02 -13.64 5.51
CA THR A 110 7.07 -14.62 5.01
C THR A 110 5.67 -14.32 5.53
N ILE A 111 4.69 -14.35 4.66
CA ILE A 111 3.27 -14.39 5.03
C ILE A 111 2.84 -15.85 5.02
N GLN A 112 2.40 -16.36 6.17
CA GLN A 112 1.95 -17.74 6.31
C GLN A 112 0.57 -17.96 5.67
N PRO A 113 0.25 -19.20 5.27
CA PRO A 113 -1.10 -19.55 4.82
C PRO A 113 -2.17 -19.13 5.83
N GLY A 114 -3.26 -18.57 5.33
CA GLY A 114 -4.33 -17.98 6.17
C GLY A 114 -4.03 -16.57 6.68
N GLY A 115 -2.82 -16.06 6.49
CA GLY A 115 -2.40 -14.72 6.90
C GLY A 115 -2.66 -13.65 5.84
N ILE A 116 -2.64 -12.39 6.29
CA ILE A 116 -2.71 -11.20 5.44
C ILE A 116 -1.46 -10.33 5.59
N SER A 117 -0.56 -10.63 6.53
CA SER A 117 0.69 -9.92 6.80
C SER A 117 1.70 -10.88 7.42
N GLY A 118 2.95 -10.53 7.37
CA GLY A 118 4.03 -11.19 8.13
C GLY A 118 4.61 -10.25 9.18
N ASP A 119 5.84 -10.52 9.60
CA ASP A 119 6.57 -9.67 10.54
C ASP A 119 6.88 -8.30 9.96
N ASP A 120 6.85 -7.26 10.79
CA ASP A 120 7.21 -5.90 10.40
C ASP A 120 8.69 -5.82 9.98
N ILE A 121 8.97 -4.99 8.99
CA ILE A 121 10.34 -4.65 8.60
C ILE A 121 10.82 -3.49 9.48
N ILE A 122 11.96 -3.65 10.09
CA ILE A 122 12.58 -2.60 10.89
C ILE A 122 13.68 -1.91 10.07
N VAL A 123 13.62 -0.60 10.02
CA VAL A 123 14.66 0.25 9.47
C VAL A 123 15.32 0.99 10.64
N ASN A 124 16.58 0.71 10.87
CA ASN A 124 17.39 1.38 11.88
C ASN A 124 18.14 2.53 11.23
N PHE A 125 18.08 3.70 11.85
CA PHE A 125 18.88 4.86 11.46
C PHE A 125 20.00 5.03 12.49
N VAL A 126 21.22 5.18 12.01
CA VAL A 126 22.45 5.19 12.83
C VAL A 126 23.30 6.40 12.48
N ASN A 127 24.16 6.82 13.41
CA ASN A 127 25.13 7.92 13.21
C ASN A 127 24.50 9.23 12.76
N LEU A 128 23.24 9.50 13.10
CA LEU A 128 22.45 10.62 12.60
C LEU A 128 23.10 11.99 12.87
N ASN A 129 23.91 12.09 13.94
CA ASN A 129 24.67 13.29 14.30
C ASN A 129 25.82 13.63 13.32
N GLN A 130 26.14 12.76 12.37
CA GLN A 130 27.15 12.98 11.36
C GLN A 130 26.58 13.44 10.01
N LEU A 131 25.26 13.52 9.89
CA LEU A 131 24.59 14.06 8.72
C LEU A 131 24.80 15.57 8.63
N ASP A 132 24.88 16.07 7.40
CA ASP A 132 24.93 17.51 7.12
C ASP A 132 23.53 18.10 7.32
N ASP A 133 23.32 18.86 8.36
CA ASP A 133 22.04 19.48 8.77
C ASP A 133 21.53 20.54 7.78
N SER A 134 22.39 21.01 6.88
CA SER A 134 22.00 21.92 5.79
C SER A 134 21.29 21.21 4.63
N ARG A 135 21.20 19.86 4.64
CA ARG A 135 20.62 19.05 3.57
C ARG A 135 19.39 18.28 4.05
N ARG A 136 18.49 18.07 3.13
CA ARG A 136 17.44 17.09 3.31
C ARG A 136 17.88 15.74 2.75
N TYR A 137 17.62 14.69 3.50
CA TYR A 137 17.89 13.33 3.08
C TYR A 137 16.56 12.56 2.92
N VAL A 138 16.56 11.57 2.07
CA VAL A 138 15.44 10.64 1.93
C VAL A 138 15.96 9.22 1.76
N LEU A 139 15.31 8.28 2.44
CA LEU A 139 15.54 6.85 2.30
C LEU A 139 14.28 6.19 1.72
N PRO A 140 14.23 5.91 0.42
CA PRO A 140 13.17 5.09 -0.16
C PRO A 140 13.41 3.62 0.19
N VAL A 141 12.42 2.97 0.83
CA VAL A 141 12.41 1.52 1.07
C VAL A 141 11.24 0.92 0.31
N THR A 142 11.49 -0.11 -0.48
CA THR A 142 10.51 -0.67 -1.41
C THR A 142 10.42 -2.19 -1.30
N ILE A 143 9.27 -2.74 -1.62
CA ILE A 143 9.12 -4.17 -1.90
C ILE A 143 9.81 -4.45 -3.23
N THR A 144 10.85 -5.27 -3.21
CA THR A 144 11.67 -5.59 -4.38
C THR A 144 11.23 -6.88 -5.07
N ASN A 145 10.69 -7.83 -4.29
CA ASN A 145 10.20 -9.09 -4.79
C ASN A 145 9.03 -9.60 -3.94
N VAL A 146 8.10 -10.30 -4.58
CA VAL A 146 7.00 -11.02 -3.95
C VAL A 146 6.70 -12.28 -4.75
N SER A 147 6.50 -13.41 -4.07
CA SER A 147 6.18 -14.68 -4.73
C SER A 147 4.67 -14.88 -4.84
N GLY A 148 4.21 -15.40 -5.97
CA GLY A 148 2.87 -15.98 -6.15
C GLY A 148 1.68 -15.02 -6.09
N ILE A 149 1.91 -13.71 -5.91
CA ILE A 149 0.84 -12.71 -5.84
C ILE A 149 1.27 -11.39 -6.49
N GLY A 150 0.30 -10.57 -6.89
CA GLY A 150 0.55 -9.25 -7.46
C GLY A 150 0.98 -8.22 -6.42
N LEU A 151 1.61 -7.15 -6.89
CA LEU A 151 2.04 -6.01 -6.08
C LEU A 151 1.22 -4.78 -6.46
N LEU A 152 0.79 -4.00 -5.48
CA LEU A 152 0.16 -2.70 -5.71
C LEU A 152 1.27 -1.66 -5.93
N GLU A 153 1.57 -1.35 -7.18
CA GLU A 153 2.70 -0.51 -7.58
C GLU A 153 2.68 0.90 -6.94
N SER A 154 1.49 1.48 -6.75
CA SER A 154 1.32 2.80 -6.12
C SER A 154 1.60 2.82 -4.62
N ALA A 155 1.66 1.65 -3.97
CA ALA A 155 1.86 1.51 -2.53
C ALA A 155 2.98 0.49 -2.19
N ARG A 156 3.98 0.37 -3.07
CA ARG A 156 5.12 -0.54 -2.88
C ARG A 156 6.32 0.10 -2.19
N THR A 157 6.33 1.42 -2.03
CA THR A 157 7.48 2.18 -1.52
C THR A 157 7.02 3.11 -0.41
N THR A 158 7.80 3.19 0.65
CA THR A 158 7.70 4.20 1.70
C THR A 158 8.97 5.03 1.73
N TYR A 159 8.89 6.26 2.25
CA TYR A 159 9.98 7.22 2.28
C TYR A 159 10.19 7.74 3.71
N PHE A 160 11.42 7.76 4.16
CA PHE A 160 11.83 8.32 5.45
C PHE A 160 12.76 9.51 5.26
#